data_7ff009440fe4178bb150461b9c525889
#
_entry.id   7ff009440fe4178bb150461b9c525889
#
_cell.length_a   1.000
_cell.length_b   1.000
_cell.length_c   1.000
_cell.angle_alpha   90.00
_cell.angle_beta   90.00
_cell.angle_gamma   90.00
#
_symmetry.space_group_name_H-M   'P 1'
#
loop_
_entity.id
_entity.type
_entity.pdbx_description
1 polymer ?
#
loop_
_entity_poly.entity_id
_entity_poly.type
_entity_poly.pdbx_seq_one_letter_code
_entity_poly.pdbx_strand_id
1 'polypeptide(L)'
;MFSKVAAVALSALVAVTTIAGAPAPMAEEPARVVLGAPQDAAHAHNDYEHDRPLFDALEHGFTSVEADVWLVDGELLVAHDLENVRPGVTLESLYLDPLSELVRGHGRSVYPGWDGSFQLLIDIKSDGESTYAAIEKNLAEHRSIMTRYTNSQTKAAPVIAIVSGNRPLQTMQNLKSRFAFYDGRSTDLASGMPADLMPLVSDNWNKLFTWQGVGPIPAIEKVKLREYVKLAHAQGYRVRFWATLDEPGAAREAIWTELHAASVDHINTDDLAALAEFLGSRS
;
A
#
# COMPACT_ATOMS: atom_id res chain seq x y z
N MET A 1 9.60 -60.27 -85.14
CA MET A 1 10.66 -60.01 -84.12
C MET A 1 10.17 -59.01 -83.16
N PHE A 2 9.73 -59.47 -82.01
CA PHE A 2 9.17 -58.56 -80.95
C PHE A 2 10.12 -58.53 -79.81
N SER A 3 10.68 -57.33 -79.53
CA SER A 3 11.53 -57.10 -78.42
C SER A 3 10.68 -56.69 -77.18
N LYS A 4 10.81 -57.41 -76.10
CA LYS A 4 10.18 -57.12 -74.79
C LYS A 4 11.06 -56.14 -74.03
N VAL A 5 10.48 -54.99 -73.70
CA VAL A 5 11.07 -54.06 -72.76
C VAL A 5 10.50 -54.36 -71.36
N ALA A 6 11.38 -54.67 -70.40
CA ALA A 6 11.00 -54.89 -69.00
C ALA A 6 11.06 -53.54 -68.23
N ALA A 7 9.92 -53.19 -67.62
CA ALA A 7 9.86 -52.03 -66.73
C ALA A 7 10.27 -52.43 -65.35
N VAL A 8 11.25 -51.74 -64.81
CA VAL A 8 11.72 -51.85 -63.38
C VAL A 8 10.97 -50.81 -62.58
N ALA A 9 10.11 -51.27 -61.68
CA ALA A 9 9.45 -50.39 -60.73
C ALA A 9 10.37 -50.11 -59.53
N LEU A 10 10.75 -48.84 -59.32
CA LEU A 10 11.51 -48.40 -58.20
C LEU A 10 10.54 -47.95 -57.08
N SER A 11 10.42 -48.72 -56.01
CA SER A 11 9.65 -48.40 -54.83
C SER A 11 10.45 -47.47 -53.90
N ALA A 12 10.06 -46.21 -53.83
CA ALA A 12 10.64 -45.26 -52.85
C ALA A 12 9.98 -45.44 -51.48
N LEU A 13 10.76 -45.86 -50.51
CA LEU A 13 10.37 -45.94 -49.10
C LEU A 13 10.51 -44.54 -48.48
N VAL A 14 9.39 -43.87 -48.17
CA VAL A 14 9.38 -42.60 -47.44
C VAL A 14 9.43 -42.91 -45.95
N ALA A 15 10.56 -42.64 -45.30
CA ALA A 15 10.67 -42.72 -43.86
C ALA A 15 10.07 -41.44 -43.23
N VAL A 16 8.95 -41.58 -42.56
CA VAL A 16 8.33 -40.49 -41.76
C VAL A 16 9.05 -40.43 -40.39
N THR A 17 9.95 -39.50 -40.24
CA THR A 17 10.54 -39.17 -38.94
C THR A 17 9.59 -38.33 -38.13
N THR A 18 8.95 -38.91 -37.11
CA THR A 18 8.19 -38.15 -36.10
C THR A 18 9.17 -37.39 -35.21
N ILE A 19 9.22 -36.08 -35.39
CA ILE A 19 9.94 -35.21 -34.45
C ILE A 19 9.05 -35.12 -33.21
N ALA A 20 9.46 -35.77 -32.12
CA ALA A 20 8.87 -35.57 -30.80
C ALA A 20 9.15 -34.12 -30.40
N GLY A 21 8.09 -33.28 -30.37
CA GLY A 21 8.18 -31.92 -29.89
C GLY A 21 8.67 -31.93 -28.45
N ALA A 22 9.68 -31.09 -28.13
CA ALA A 22 10.06 -30.83 -26.75
C ALA A 22 8.82 -30.33 -25.96
N PRO A 23 8.64 -30.75 -24.70
CA PRO A 23 7.56 -30.21 -23.89
C PRO A 23 7.75 -28.70 -23.78
N ALA A 24 6.65 -27.96 -23.98
CA ALA A 24 6.63 -26.52 -23.76
C ALA A 24 7.09 -26.24 -22.31
N PRO A 25 7.89 -25.18 -22.07
CA PRO A 25 8.25 -24.82 -20.73
C PRO A 25 6.94 -24.61 -19.95
N MET A 26 6.80 -25.34 -18.84
CA MET A 26 5.72 -25.10 -17.89
C MET A 26 5.85 -23.63 -17.43
N ALA A 27 4.77 -22.85 -17.56
CA ALA A 27 4.72 -21.54 -16.95
C ALA A 27 5.03 -21.74 -15.47
N GLU A 28 6.04 -21.06 -14.98
CA GLU A 28 6.35 -21.00 -13.54
C GLU A 28 5.05 -20.49 -12.87
N GLU A 29 4.49 -21.30 -11.97
CA GLU A 29 3.40 -20.80 -11.11
C GLU A 29 3.94 -19.56 -10.41
N PRO A 30 3.15 -18.45 -10.36
CA PRO A 30 3.58 -17.26 -9.66
C PRO A 30 3.95 -17.66 -8.23
N ALA A 31 5.15 -17.29 -7.81
CA ALA A 31 5.68 -17.63 -6.49
C ALA A 31 4.62 -17.23 -5.44
N ARG A 32 4.17 -18.21 -4.66
CA ARG A 32 3.14 -18.01 -3.64
C ARG A 32 3.70 -17.04 -2.61
N VAL A 33 3.10 -15.86 -2.50
CA VAL A 33 3.47 -14.85 -1.51
C VAL A 33 3.30 -15.44 -0.12
N VAL A 34 4.36 -15.43 0.67
CA VAL A 34 4.35 -15.88 2.08
C VAL A 34 4.12 -14.64 2.93
N LEU A 35 2.92 -14.46 3.44
CA LEU A 35 2.59 -13.32 4.28
C LEU A 35 3.26 -13.40 5.65
N GLY A 36 3.82 -12.27 6.09
CA GLY A 36 4.33 -12.12 7.46
C GLY A 36 3.21 -12.08 8.51
N ALA A 37 3.57 -12.13 9.79
CA ALA A 37 2.62 -11.86 10.87
C ALA A 37 2.24 -10.37 10.87
N PRO A 38 0.94 -10.01 10.96
CA PRO A 38 0.52 -8.61 10.91
C PRO A 38 1.17 -7.76 12.01
N GLN A 39 1.72 -6.61 11.62
CA GLN A 39 2.36 -5.63 12.49
C GLN A 39 1.62 -4.29 12.36
N ASP A 40 0.72 -4.00 13.29
CA ASP A 40 -0.21 -2.86 13.20
C ASP A 40 0.48 -1.50 13.12
N ALA A 41 1.68 -1.38 13.70
CA ALA A 41 2.45 -0.13 13.68
C ALA A 41 3.34 0.06 12.43
N ALA A 42 3.40 -0.91 11.52
CA ALA A 42 4.27 -0.84 10.35
C ALA A 42 3.60 -0.13 9.16
N HIS A 43 4.27 0.89 8.59
CA HIS A 43 3.83 1.62 7.41
C HIS A 43 4.95 1.70 6.37
N ALA A 44 4.72 1.11 5.20
CA ALA A 44 5.62 1.19 4.05
C ALA A 44 5.43 2.54 3.35
N HIS A 45 6.42 3.41 3.47
CA HIS A 45 6.49 4.69 2.78
C HIS A 45 6.91 4.42 1.33
N ASN A 46 6.35 5.15 0.36
CA ASN A 46 6.65 4.96 -1.06
C ASN A 46 6.66 3.48 -1.49
N ASP A 47 5.71 2.68 -1.02
CA ASP A 47 5.68 1.22 -1.24
C ASP A 47 5.85 0.81 -2.71
N TYR A 48 5.39 1.65 -3.63
CA TYR A 48 5.51 1.46 -5.09
C TYR A 48 6.97 1.51 -5.61
N GLU A 49 7.94 1.93 -4.80
CA GLU A 49 9.36 1.94 -5.16
C GLU A 49 10.06 0.61 -4.89
N HIS A 50 9.41 -0.32 -4.15
CA HIS A 50 9.91 -1.68 -3.95
C HIS A 50 9.79 -2.53 -5.21
N ASP A 51 10.58 -3.60 -5.30
CA ASP A 51 10.59 -4.51 -6.45
C ASP A 51 9.22 -5.15 -6.72
N ARG A 52 8.48 -5.47 -5.64
CA ARG A 52 7.13 -6.03 -5.68
C ARG A 52 6.18 -5.20 -4.79
N PRO A 53 5.71 -4.05 -5.28
CA PRO A 53 4.79 -3.19 -4.51
C PRO A 53 3.67 -3.99 -3.87
N LEU A 54 3.25 -3.61 -2.67
CA LEU A 54 2.32 -4.31 -1.79
C LEU A 54 2.89 -5.64 -1.26
N PHE A 55 3.41 -6.51 -2.12
CA PHE A 55 3.78 -7.86 -1.73
C PHE A 55 5.01 -7.90 -0.84
N ASP A 56 6.02 -7.05 -1.08
CA ASP A 56 7.18 -6.94 -0.21
C ASP A 56 6.78 -6.45 1.19
N ALA A 57 5.87 -5.47 1.28
CA ALA A 57 5.32 -5.03 2.55
C ALA A 57 4.52 -6.14 3.27
N LEU A 58 3.69 -6.89 2.54
CA LEU A 58 2.90 -7.98 3.10
C LEU A 58 3.76 -9.15 3.60
N GLU A 59 4.86 -9.48 2.92
CA GLU A 59 5.82 -10.50 3.39
C GLU A 59 6.49 -10.11 4.71
N HIS A 60 6.64 -8.82 4.97
CA HIS A 60 7.15 -8.28 6.24
C HIS A 60 6.05 -7.99 7.28
N GLY A 61 4.80 -8.32 6.97
CA GLY A 61 3.67 -8.16 7.91
C GLY A 61 3.12 -6.74 8.01
N PHE A 62 3.45 -5.83 7.10
CA PHE A 62 2.97 -4.45 7.13
C PHE A 62 1.46 -4.39 6.93
N THR A 63 0.79 -3.56 7.72
CA THR A 63 -0.66 -3.36 7.67
C THR A 63 -1.06 -2.03 7.05
N SER A 64 -0.07 -1.26 6.59
CA SER A 64 -0.25 0.04 5.96
C SER A 64 0.82 0.29 4.89
N VAL A 65 0.40 0.78 3.72
CA VAL A 65 1.29 1.15 2.60
C VAL A 65 0.88 2.49 2.01
N GLU A 66 1.84 3.18 1.38
CA GLU A 66 1.63 4.44 0.67
C GLU A 66 1.77 4.28 -0.84
N ALA A 67 0.83 4.86 -1.59
CA ALA A 67 0.83 4.94 -3.05
C ALA A 67 0.67 6.39 -3.50
N ASP A 68 1.65 6.92 -4.22
CA ASP A 68 1.58 8.24 -4.85
C ASP A 68 0.88 8.18 -6.19
N VAL A 69 -0.16 8.98 -6.41
CA VAL A 69 -0.97 8.90 -7.61
C VAL A 69 -1.02 10.19 -8.42
N TRP A 70 -0.93 10.02 -9.74
CA TRP A 70 -1.13 11.04 -10.76
C TRP A 70 -2.33 10.66 -11.61
N LEU A 71 -3.28 11.58 -11.76
CA LEU A 71 -4.37 11.39 -12.73
C LEU A 71 -3.89 11.84 -14.11
N VAL A 72 -3.71 10.89 -15.02
CA VAL A 72 -3.25 11.11 -16.40
C VAL A 72 -4.21 10.38 -17.35
N ASP A 73 -4.82 11.10 -18.26
CA ASP A 73 -5.77 10.59 -19.27
C ASP A 73 -6.91 9.71 -18.70
N GLY A 74 -7.28 9.96 -17.44
CA GLY A 74 -8.34 9.24 -16.73
C GLY A 74 -7.87 8.02 -15.95
N GLU A 75 -6.60 7.67 -15.98
CA GLU A 75 -5.97 6.60 -15.21
C GLU A 75 -5.23 7.14 -13.98
N LEU A 76 -5.27 6.43 -12.87
CA LEU A 76 -4.53 6.75 -11.63
C LEU A 76 -3.16 6.06 -11.69
N LEU A 77 -2.20 6.70 -12.35
CA LEU A 77 -0.84 6.17 -12.49
C LEU A 77 -0.04 6.38 -11.20
N VAL A 78 0.76 5.38 -10.84
CA VAL A 78 1.54 5.37 -9.59
C VAL A 78 3.01 5.69 -9.86
N ALA A 79 3.50 6.78 -9.28
CA ALA A 79 4.91 7.18 -9.24
C ALA A 79 5.10 8.37 -8.31
N HIS A 80 6.34 8.59 -7.81
CA HIS A 80 6.67 9.77 -7.03
C HIS A 80 6.57 11.05 -7.87
N ASP A 81 7.18 11.06 -9.04
CA ASP A 81 7.20 12.18 -9.96
C ASP A 81 6.43 11.88 -11.26
N LEU A 82 5.82 12.90 -11.86
CA LEU A 82 5.05 12.76 -13.10
C LEU A 82 5.88 12.18 -14.24
N GLU A 83 7.16 12.49 -14.31
CA GLU A 83 8.07 11.99 -15.36
C GLU A 83 8.36 10.48 -15.26
N ASN A 84 8.07 9.88 -14.10
CA ASN A 84 8.29 8.46 -13.83
C ASN A 84 7.05 7.60 -14.01
N VAL A 85 5.88 8.19 -14.31
CA VAL A 85 4.65 7.42 -14.55
C VAL A 85 4.80 6.50 -15.76
N ARG A 86 4.22 5.32 -15.69
CA ARG A 86 4.24 4.31 -16.76
C ARG A 86 2.83 3.78 -17.03
N PRO A 87 2.44 3.64 -18.32
CA PRO A 87 1.16 3.00 -18.66
C PRO A 87 1.00 1.62 -18.01
N GLY A 88 -0.18 1.36 -17.45
CA GLY A 88 -0.50 0.09 -16.79
C GLY A 88 0.03 -0.06 -15.36
N VAL A 89 0.87 0.87 -14.87
CA VAL A 89 1.30 0.93 -13.46
C VAL A 89 0.32 1.84 -12.73
N THR A 90 -0.81 1.28 -12.31
CA THR A 90 -1.95 2.01 -11.76
C THR A 90 -2.21 1.64 -10.31
N LEU A 91 -2.98 2.48 -9.60
CA LEU A 91 -3.49 2.18 -8.26
C LEU A 91 -4.25 0.84 -8.24
N GLU A 92 -5.00 0.56 -9.30
CA GLU A 92 -5.77 -0.67 -9.44
C GLU A 92 -4.86 -1.88 -9.58
N SER A 93 -3.93 -1.85 -10.56
CA SER A 93 -3.05 -2.99 -10.86
C SER A 93 -2.06 -3.32 -9.75
N LEU A 94 -1.54 -2.30 -9.03
CA LEU A 94 -0.56 -2.53 -7.97
C LEU A 94 -1.20 -2.87 -6.62
N TYR A 95 -2.40 -2.33 -6.32
CA TYR A 95 -2.98 -2.42 -4.98
C TYR A 95 -4.39 -2.98 -4.93
N LEU A 96 -5.35 -2.44 -5.68
CA LEU A 96 -6.76 -2.78 -5.47
C LEU A 96 -7.11 -4.19 -5.96
N ASP A 97 -6.60 -4.60 -7.12
CA ASP A 97 -6.79 -5.94 -7.65
C ASP A 97 -6.12 -7.00 -6.77
N PRO A 98 -4.81 -6.87 -6.42
CA PRO A 98 -4.14 -7.82 -5.53
C PRO A 98 -4.81 -7.91 -4.15
N LEU A 99 -5.18 -6.78 -3.54
CA LEU A 99 -5.90 -6.78 -2.25
C LEU A 99 -7.25 -7.49 -2.35
N SER A 100 -7.97 -7.32 -3.47
CA SER A 100 -9.24 -8.01 -3.70
C SER A 100 -9.06 -9.52 -3.81
N GLU A 101 -7.98 -9.98 -4.45
CA GLU A 101 -7.65 -11.40 -4.55
C GLU A 101 -7.26 -11.99 -3.20
N LEU A 102 -6.42 -11.30 -2.43
CA LEU A 102 -6.02 -11.72 -1.08
C LEU A 102 -7.24 -11.84 -0.15
N VAL A 103 -8.08 -10.80 -0.09
CA VAL A 103 -9.29 -10.80 0.75
C VAL A 103 -10.24 -11.94 0.37
N ARG A 104 -10.38 -12.24 -0.92
CA ARG A 104 -11.18 -13.37 -1.40
C ARG A 104 -10.58 -14.72 -0.98
N GLY A 105 -9.26 -14.84 -1.06
CA GLY A 105 -8.53 -16.06 -0.70
C GLY A 105 -8.46 -16.33 0.81
N HIS A 106 -8.49 -15.27 1.63
CA HIS A 106 -8.28 -15.34 3.09
C HIS A 106 -9.56 -15.19 3.93
N GLY A 107 -10.74 -15.36 3.32
CA GLY A 107 -11.98 -15.35 4.10
C GLY A 107 -12.37 -13.95 4.61
N ARG A 108 -12.19 -12.91 3.79
CA ARG A 108 -12.54 -11.50 4.06
C ARG A 108 -11.54 -10.75 4.94
N SER A 109 -10.29 -11.13 4.88
CA SER A 109 -9.19 -10.40 5.51
C SER A 109 -7.99 -10.34 4.57
N VAL A 110 -7.12 -9.34 4.71
CA VAL A 110 -5.86 -9.28 3.96
C VAL A 110 -4.89 -10.34 4.46
N TYR A 111 -4.79 -10.51 5.77
CA TYR A 111 -4.01 -11.58 6.40
C TYR A 111 -4.93 -12.67 6.94
N PRO A 112 -4.58 -13.96 6.80
CA PRO A 112 -5.40 -15.05 7.32
C PRO A 112 -5.65 -14.92 8.84
N GLY A 113 -6.93 -14.83 9.25
CA GLY A 113 -7.30 -14.75 10.65
C GLY A 113 -7.08 -13.40 11.35
N TRP A 114 -6.61 -12.38 10.62
CA TRP A 114 -6.51 -11.02 11.14
C TRP A 114 -7.82 -10.25 10.90
N ASP A 115 -8.32 -9.56 11.92
CA ASP A 115 -9.60 -8.83 11.89
C ASP A 115 -9.44 -7.31 11.72
N GLY A 116 -8.18 -6.82 11.56
CA GLY A 116 -7.88 -5.43 11.30
C GLY A 116 -8.22 -4.99 9.87
N SER A 117 -8.17 -3.69 9.64
CA SER A 117 -8.30 -3.09 8.29
C SER A 117 -6.94 -2.65 7.78
N PHE A 118 -6.54 -3.18 6.63
CA PHE A 118 -5.32 -2.78 5.93
C PHE A 118 -5.47 -1.35 5.42
N GLN A 119 -4.50 -0.48 5.72
CA GLN A 119 -4.53 0.91 5.29
C GLN A 119 -3.82 1.08 3.95
N LEU A 120 -4.53 1.61 2.97
CA LEU A 120 -3.97 2.13 1.72
C LEU A 120 -3.97 3.65 1.80
N LEU A 121 -2.81 4.26 2.06
CA LEU A 121 -2.61 5.71 2.02
C LEU A 121 -2.34 6.12 0.57
N ILE A 122 -3.19 6.97 0.02
CA ILE A 122 -3.14 7.42 -1.37
C ILE A 122 -2.74 8.89 -1.39
N ASP A 123 -1.49 9.18 -1.76
CA ASP A 123 -0.99 10.56 -1.84
C ASP A 123 -1.29 11.16 -3.23
N ILE A 124 -2.18 12.14 -3.27
CA ILE A 124 -2.60 12.82 -4.51
C ILE A 124 -1.55 13.84 -4.93
N LYS A 125 -0.86 13.58 -6.04
CA LYS A 125 0.19 14.44 -6.60
C LYS A 125 -0.34 15.42 -7.65
N SER A 126 -1.46 15.11 -8.32
CA SER A 126 -2.11 15.94 -9.34
C SER A 126 -3.21 16.85 -8.77
N ASP A 127 -4.11 17.38 -9.61
CA ASP A 127 -5.25 18.20 -9.15
C ASP A 127 -6.16 17.42 -8.19
N GLY A 128 -6.43 18.01 -7.04
CA GLY A 128 -7.10 17.33 -5.93
C GLY A 128 -8.52 16.90 -6.24
N GLU A 129 -9.32 17.75 -6.85
CA GLU A 129 -10.75 17.47 -7.08
C GLU A 129 -10.96 16.38 -8.12
N SER A 130 -10.32 16.50 -9.27
CA SER A 130 -10.43 15.50 -10.35
C SER A 130 -9.82 14.17 -9.99
N THR A 131 -8.68 14.19 -9.29
CA THR A 131 -8.00 12.97 -8.85
C THR A 131 -8.80 12.24 -7.78
N TYR A 132 -9.33 12.98 -6.80
CA TYR A 132 -10.21 12.40 -5.79
C TYR A 132 -11.46 11.75 -6.39
N ALA A 133 -12.08 12.39 -7.38
CA ALA A 133 -13.24 11.83 -8.08
C ALA A 133 -12.89 10.50 -8.80
N ALA A 134 -11.70 10.42 -9.41
CA ALA A 134 -11.20 9.19 -10.02
C ALA A 134 -10.90 8.11 -8.98
N ILE A 135 -10.30 8.46 -7.83
CA ILE A 135 -10.08 7.55 -6.71
C ILE A 135 -11.41 6.97 -6.21
N GLU A 136 -12.41 7.80 -5.91
CA GLU A 136 -13.72 7.33 -5.44
C GLU A 136 -14.38 6.36 -6.42
N LYS A 137 -14.27 6.62 -7.74
CA LYS A 137 -14.76 5.71 -8.77
C LYS A 137 -14.03 4.36 -8.72
N ASN A 138 -12.70 4.38 -8.66
CA ASN A 138 -11.86 3.17 -8.64
C ASN A 138 -12.14 2.34 -7.37
N LEU A 139 -12.23 2.99 -6.19
CA LEU A 139 -12.61 2.32 -4.94
C LEU A 139 -14.04 1.75 -4.97
N ALA A 140 -14.97 2.40 -5.65
CA ALA A 140 -16.34 1.90 -5.79
C ALA A 140 -16.44 0.61 -6.61
N GLU A 141 -15.54 0.39 -7.56
CA GLU A 141 -15.42 -0.86 -8.32
C GLU A 141 -14.95 -2.01 -7.40
N HIS A 142 -14.13 -1.70 -6.38
CA HIS A 142 -13.62 -2.62 -5.37
C HIS A 142 -14.41 -2.59 -4.03
N ARG A 143 -15.64 -2.08 -4.04
CA ARG A 143 -16.48 -1.84 -2.83
C ARG A 143 -16.65 -3.03 -1.88
N SER A 144 -16.43 -4.24 -2.35
CA SER A 144 -16.57 -5.47 -1.54
C SER A 144 -15.50 -5.60 -0.46
N ILE A 145 -14.36 -4.94 -0.64
CA ILE A 145 -13.23 -4.96 0.29
C ILE A 145 -13.02 -3.62 0.99
N MET A 146 -13.69 -2.54 0.52
CA MET A 146 -13.43 -1.18 0.98
C MET A 146 -14.30 -0.75 2.15
N THR A 147 -13.68 -0.22 3.21
CA THR A 147 -14.35 0.54 4.25
C THR A 147 -15.09 1.72 3.62
N ARG A 148 -16.32 1.98 4.06
CA ARG A 148 -17.17 3.01 3.47
C ARG A 148 -17.92 3.80 4.51
N TYR A 149 -17.94 5.13 4.38
CA TYR A 149 -18.86 6.01 5.07
C TYR A 149 -20.16 6.14 4.27
N THR A 150 -21.30 5.96 4.92
CA THR A 150 -22.63 6.14 4.31
C THR A 150 -23.68 6.31 5.39
N ASN A 151 -24.67 7.19 5.15
CA ASN A 151 -25.76 7.43 6.10
C ASN A 151 -25.27 7.73 7.54
N SER A 152 -24.25 8.58 7.66
CA SER A 152 -23.64 8.99 8.94
C SER A 152 -23.02 7.84 9.74
N GLN A 153 -22.62 6.78 9.07
CA GLN A 153 -21.96 5.61 9.68
C GLN A 153 -20.79 5.11 8.83
N THR A 154 -19.71 4.74 9.49
CA THR A 154 -18.61 4.01 8.85
C THR A 154 -18.88 2.51 8.95
N LYS A 155 -18.86 1.84 7.81
CA LYS A 155 -18.89 0.38 7.70
C LYS A 155 -17.48 -0.10 7.42
N ALA A 156 -16.85 -0.66 8.43
CA ALA A 156 -15.52 -1.24 8.32
C ALA A 156 -15.50 -2.43 7.35
N ALA A 157 -14.41 -2.55 6.62
CA ALA A 157 -14.12 -3.63 5.70
C ALA A 157 -12.60 -3.93 5.74
N PRO A 158 -12.12 -5.00 5.08
CA PRO A 158 -10.71 -5.39 5.12
C PRO A 158 -9.70 -4.32 4.72
N VAL A 159 -10.10 -3.33 3.90
CA VAL A 159 -9.23 -2.24 3.45
C VAL A 159 -9.86 -0.89 3.76
N ILE A 160 -9.06 0.03 4.27
CA ILE A 160 -9.41 1.44 4.43
C ILE A 160 -8.50 2.30 3.55
N ALA A 161 -9.08 3.09 2.64
CA ALA A 161 -8.33 4.05 1.84
C ALA A 161 -8.33 5.43 2.52
N ILE A 162 -7.15 6.03 2.66
CA ILE A 162 -6.98 7.37 3.21
C ILE A 162 -6.26 8.22 2.19
N VAL A 163 -6.81 9.38 1.83
CA VAL A 163 -6.19 10.30 0.87
C VAL A 163 -5.37 11.37 1.57
N SER A 164 -4.17 11.57 1.06
CA SER A 164 -3.17 12.56 1.46
C SER A 164 -2.83 13.48 0.27
N GLY A 165 -1.77 14.29 0.39
CA GLY A 165 -1.33 15.20 -0.68
C GLY A 165 -2.37 16.28 -0.98
N ASN A 166 -2.75 16.45 -2.24
CA ASN A 166 -3.70 17.46 -2.73
C ASN A 166 -5.18 17.07 -2.49
N ARG A 167 -5.52 16.64 -1.28
CA ARG A 167 -6.85 16.17 -0.91
C ARG A 167 -7.90 17.28 -0.79
N PRO A 168 -9.12 17.12 -1.36
CA PRO A 168 -10.16 18.15 -1.37
C PRO A 168 -11.07 18.06 -0.14
N LEU A 169 -10.65 18.61 1.01
CA LEU A 169 -11.38 18.52 2.27
C LEU A 169 -12.86 18.93 2.16
N GLN A 170 -13.13 20.07 1.51
CA GLN A 170 -14.50 20.60 1.44
C GLN A 170 -15.43 19.66 0.67
N THR A 171 -14.95 19.07 -0.43
CA THR A 171 -15.70 18.07 -1.20
C THR A 171 -15.96 16.84 -0.35
N MET A 172 -14.94 16.32 0.32
CA MET A 172 -15.06 15.13 1.17
C MET A 172 -16.05 15.33 2.34
N GLN A 173 -16.06 16.53 2.96
CA GLN A 173 -17.00 16.88 4.04
C GLN A 173 -18.46 16.89 3.57
N ASN A 174 -18.71 17.31 2.32
CA ASN A 174 -20.05 17.43 1.78
C ASN A 174 -20.65 16.11 1.27
N LEU A 175 -19.84 15.06 1.11
CA LEU A 175 -20.28 13.77 0.62
C LEU A 175 -21.06 12.98 1.69
N LYS A 176 -22.27 12.52 1.32
CA LYS A 176 -23.07 11.62 2.15
C LYS A 176 -22.61 10.18 2.12
N SER A 177 -21.79 9.83 1.14
CA SER A 177 -21.19 8.51 0.99
C SER A 177 -19.83 8.65 0.31
N ARG A 178 -18.82 7.97 0.82
CA ARG A 178 -17.46 7.94 0.27
C ARG A 178 -16.73 6.66 0.69
N PHE A 179 -15.73 6.29 -0.08
CA PHE A 179 -14.84 5.16 0.21
C PHE A 179 -13.49 5.62 0.76
N ALA A 180 -13.05 6.85 0.41
CA ALA A 180 -11.80 7.39 0.92
C ALA A 180 -12.02 8.31 2.13
N PHE A 181 -11.04 8.31 3.04
CA PHE A 181 -11.01 9.09 4.26
C PHE A 181 -9.89 10.13 4.19
N TYR A 182 -9.98 11.17 5.02
CA TYR A 182 -9.06 12.30 4.97
C TYR A 182 -7.86 12.10 5.90
N ASP A 183 -6.65 12.32 5.40
CA ASP A 183 -5.43 12.43 6.19
C ASP A 183 -5.26 13.88 6.70
N GLY A 184 -5.51 14.12 7.97
CA GLY A 184 -5.31 15.44 8.60
C GLY A 184 -3.84 15.82 8.76
N ARG A 185 -3.61 17.03 9.26
CA ARG A 185 -2.30 17.56 9.63
C ARG A 185 -2.32 18.02 11.10
N SER A 186 -1.15 18.32 11.65
CA SER A 186 -1.04 18.85 13.02
C SER A 186 -1.94 20.07 13.29
N THR A 187 -2.19 20.88 12.27
CA THR A 187 -3.11 22.03 12.35
C THR A 187 -4.58 21.62 12.48
N ASP A 188 -4.92 20.41 12.05
CA ASP A 188 -6.28 19.87 12.10
C ASP A 188 -6.57 19.16 13.44
N LEU A 189 -5.54 18.89 14.25
CA LEU A 189 -5.66 18.14 15.48
C LEU A 189 -6.67 18.72 16.48
N ALA A 190 -6.85 20.03 16.50
CA ALA A 190 -7.83 20.72 17.34
C ALA A 190 -9.10 21.15 16.59
N SER A 191 -9.31 20.69 15.36
CA SER A 191 -10.42 21.11 14.51
C SER A 191 -11.79 20.57 14.94
N GLY A 192 -11.82 19.47 15.71
CA GLY A 192 -13.03 18.75 16.05
C GLY A 192 -13.66 17.99 14.87
N MET A 193 -12.91 17.75 13.78
CA MET A 193 -13.38 16.91 12.68
C MET A 193 -13.69 15.50 13.18
N PRO A 194 -14.79 14.89 12.76
CA PRO A 194 -15.11 13.54 13.22
C PRO A 194 -14.13 12.49 12.65
N ALA A 195 -13.80 11.49 13.44
CA ALA A 195 -12.88 10.41 13.04
C ALA A 195 -13.41 9.58 11.85
N ASP A 196 -14.72 9.61 11.60
CA ASP A 196 -15.32 8.99 10.41
C ASP A 196 -15.09 9.80 9.12
N LEU A 197 -14.51 11.00 9.21
CA LEU A 197 -13.95 11.75 8.09
C LEU A 197 -12.44 11.72 8.11
N MET A 198 -11.82 11.99 9.25
CA MET A 198 -10.38 12.14 9.44
C MET A 198 -9.86 11.10 10.47
N PRO A 199 -9.69 9.83 10.07
CA PRO A 199 -9.23 8.78 10.98
C PRO A 199 -7.71 8.81 11.22
N LEU A 200 -6.95 9.59 10.45
CA LEU A 200 -5.50 9.71 10.52
C LEU A 200 -5.10 11.19 10.60
N VAL A 201 -4.10 11.49 11.41
CA VAL A 201 -3.35 12.75 11.39
C VAL A 201 -1.89 12.43 11.15
N SER A 202 -1.36 12.89 10.02
CA SER A 202 0.05 12.76 9.70
C SER A 202 0.74 14.10 9.51
N ASP A 203 2.01 14.22 9.88
CA ASP A 203 2.79 15.44 9.62
C ASP A 203 4.29 15.12 9.48
N ASN A 204 5.01 16.10 8.93
CA ASN A 204 6.45 16.06 8.83
C ASN A 204 7.09 16.16 10.21
N TRP A 205 7.89 15.15 10.57
CA TRP A 205 8.65 15.14 11.84
C TRP A 205 9.43 16.43 12.07
N ASN A 206 10.12 16.89 11.02
CA ASN A 206 11.00 18.06 11.10
C ASN A 206 10.28 19.41 11.29
N LYS A 207 8.95 19.47 11.08
CA LYS A 207 8.14 20.64 11.43
C LYS A 207 7.80 20.69 12.92
N LEU A 208 7.78 19.55 13.57
CA LEU A 208 7.31 19.40 14.94
C LEU A 208 8.45 19.18 15.93
N PHE A 209 9.50 18.48 15.51
CA PHE A 209 10.61 18.06 16.35
C PHE A 209 11.95 18.42 15.72
N THR A 210 12.95 18.69 16.56
CA THR A 210 14.32 18.97 16.14
C THR A 210 15.25 17.78 16.36
N TRP A 211 14.87 16.86 17.24
CA TRP A 211 15.64 15.67 17.53
C TRP A 211 15.63 14.67 16.39
N GLN A 212 16.83 14.19 16.01
CA GLN A 212 17.07 13.27 14.89
C GLN A 212 17.66 11.92 15.35
N GLY A 213 17.29 11.47 16.55
CA GLY A 213 17.74 10.16 17.06
C GLY A 213 19.14 10.14 17.67
N VAL A 214 19.87 11.26 17.69
CA VAL A 214 21.23 11.34 18.26
C VAL A 214 21.16 11.72 19.74
N GLY A 215 21.69 10.85 20.59
CA GLY A 215 21.59 11.01 22.05
C GLY A 215 20.14 10.86 22.55
N PRO A 216 19.89 11.17 23.83
CA PRO A 216 18.54 11.10 24.37
C PRO A 216 17.64 12.17 23.78
N ILE A 217 16.36 11.83 23.54
CA ILE A 217 15.36 12.82 23.13
C ILE A 217 15.23 13.92 24.20
N PRO A 218 15.24 15.22 23.83
CA PRO A 218 15.01 16.30 24.79
C PRO A 218 13.68 16.11 25.54
N ALA A 219 13.70 16.30 26.85
CA ALA A 219 12.52 16.04 27.69
C ALA A 219 11.27 16.80 27.23
N ILE A 220 11.43 18.02 26.72
CA ILE A 220 10.31 18.82 26.20
C ILE A 220 9.72 18.21 24.91
N GLU A 221 10.56 17.68 24.03
CA GLU A 221 10.09 17.02 22.80
C GLU A 221 9.44 15.68 23.10
N LYS A 222 9.97 14.92 24.05
CA LYS A 222 9.35 13.67 24.52
C LYS A 222 7.96 13.89 25.11
N VAL A 223 7.78 14.94 25.91
CA VAL A 223 6.46 15.33 26.43
C VAL A 223 5.53 15.75 25.29
N LYS A 224 6.04 16.59 24.38
CA LYS A 224 5.28 17.05 23.20
C LYS A 224 4.78 15.88 22.36
N LEU A 225 5.63 14.89 22.06
CA LEU A 225 5.27 13.69 21.28
C LEU A 225 4.12 12.92 21.96
N ARG A 226 4.25 12.65 23.25
CA ARG A 226 3.22 11.91 24.00
C ARG A 226 1.89 12.66 24.09
N GLU A 227 1.92 13.96 24.34
CA GLU A 227 0.70 14.77 24.41
C GLU A 227 0.04 14.90 23.03
N TYR A 228 0.81 14.97 21.95
CA TYR A 228 0.31 14.96 20.58
C TYR A 228 -0.46 13.67 20.30
N VAL A 229 0.14 12.52 20.52
CA VAL A 229 -0.49 11.20 20.29
C VAL A 229 -1.73 11.04 21.18
N LYS A 230 -1.63 11.37 22.46
CA LYS A 230 -2.76 11.32 23.40
C LYS A 230 -3.95 12.19 22.96
N LEU A 231 -3.67 13.40 22.45
CA LEU A 231 -4.72 14.30 21.95
C LEU A 231 -5.36 13.75 20.68
N ALA A 232 -4.59 13.16 19.76
CA ALA A 232 -5.10 12.51 18.56
C ALA A 232 -6.00 11.31 18.93
N HIS A 233 -5.51 10.42 19.78
CA HIS A 233 -6.26 9.24 20.23
C HIS A 233 -7.55 9.60 20.98
N ALA A 234 -7.55 10.67 21.78
CA ALA A 234 -8.76 11.16 22.46
C ALA A 234 -9.86 11.59 21.48
N GLN A 235 -9.51 11.90 20.24
CA GLN A 235 -10.45 12.24 19.16
C GLN A 235 -10.71 11.08 18.19
N GLY A 236 -10.10 9.92 18.43
CA GLY A 236 -10.22 8.74 17.57
C GLY A 236 -9.35 8.77 16.33
N TYR A 237 -8.33 9.63 16.29
CA TYR A 237 -7.38 9.69 15.17
C TYR A 237 -6.18 8.81 15.44
N ARG A 238 -5.69 8.12 14.41
CA ARG A 238 -4.36 7.49 14.37
C ARG A 238 -3.31 8.54 14.03
N VAL A 239 -2.05 8.25 14.35
CA VAL A 239 -0.92 9.17 14.17
C VAL A 239 0.16 8.52 13.30
N ARG A 240 0.68 9.29 12.33
CA ARG A 240 1.86 8.97 11.54
C ARG A 240 2.78 10.20 11.47
N PHE A 241 4.08 9.98 11.54
CA PHE A 241 5.08 11.00 11.20
C PHE A 241 5.91 10.55 10.01
N TRP A 242 6.00 11.39 8.98
CA TRP A 242 6.88 11.19 7.83
C TRP A 242 8.11 12.09 7.93
N ALA A 243 9.12 11.91 7.06
CA ALA A 243 10.42 12.56 7.12
C ALA A 243 11.16 12.35 8.45
N THR A 244 10.93 11.23 9.11
CA THR A 244 11.83 10.72 10.16
C THR A 244 13.12 10.25 9.50
N LEU A 245 14.24 10.27 10.26
CA LEU A 245 15.50 9.71 9.77
C LEU A 245 15.31 8.21 9.48
N ASP A 246 15.59 7.78 8.25
CA ASP A 246 15.43 6.38 7.82
C ASP A 246 16.75 5.71 7.38
N GLU A 247 17.86 6.42 7.45
CA GLU A 247 19.20 5.84 7.26
C GLU A 247 19.51 4.79 8.33
N PRO A 248 19.98 3.59 7.94
CA PRO A 248 20.29 2.52 8.89
C PRO A 248 21.25 2.94 10.01
N GLY A 249 20.89 2.62 11.26
CA GLY A 249 21.76 2.87 12.39
C GLY A 249 21.03 3.22 13.69
N ALA A 250 21.80 3.44 14.75
CA ALA A 250 21.29 3.66 16.10
C ALA A 250 20.36 4.89 16.21
N ALA A 251 20.54 5.91 15.37
CA ALA A 251 19.70 7.10 15.39
C ALA A 251 18.28 6.79 14.88
N ARG A 252 18.13 6.02 13.80
CA ARG A 252 16.85 5.55 13.30
C ARG A 252 16.13 4.68 14.34
N GLU A 253 16.83 3.71 14.91
CA GLU A 253 16.26 2.84 15.96
C GLU A 253 15.84 3.62 17.20
N ALA A 254 16.57 4.68 17.57
CA ALA A 254 16.20 5.56 18.67
C ALA A 254 14.89 6.30 18.38
N ILE A 255 14.69 6.79 17.13
CA ILE A 255 13.43 7.42 16.70
C ILE A 255 12.30 6.39 16.78
N TRP A 256 12.45 5.22 16.16
CA TRP A 256 11.43 4.16 16.21
C TRP A 256 11.08 3.77 17.65
N THR A 257 12.08 3.72 18.54
CA THR A 257 11.87 3.42 19.97
C THR A 257 10.99 4.48 20.65
N GLU A 258 11.21 5.75 20.40
CA GLU A 258 10.39 6.82 21.00
C GLU A 258 9.00 6.90 20.37
N LEU A 259 8.88 6.66 19.05
CA LEU A 259 7.59 6.59 18.37
C LEU A 259 6.74 5.41 18.92
N HIS A 260 7.32 4.22 19.00
CA HIS A 260 6.67 3.04 19.56
C HIS A 260 6.28 3.25 21.04
N ALA A 261 7.18 3.79 21.85
CA ALA A 261 6.93 4.09 23.27
C ALA A 261 5.88 5.19 23.50
N ALA A 262 5.64 6.03 22.50
CA ALA A 262 4.57 7.03 22.49
C ALA A 262 3.25 6.49 21.91
N SER A 263 3.19 5.24 21.46
CA SER A 263 2.04 4.62 20.82
C SER A 263 1.63 5.32 19.51
N VAL A 264 2.63 5.73 18.70
CA VAL A 264 2.38 6.19 17.33
C VAL A 264 1.88 5.01 16.52
N ASP A 265 0.77 5.19 15.81
CA ASP A 265 0.04 4.10 15.13
C ASP A 265 0.74 3.60 13.87
N HIS A 266 1.47 4.48 13.17
CA HIS A 266 2.18 4.14 11.94
C HIS A 266 3.61 4.68 11.99
N ILE A 267 4.57 3.78 12.13
CA ILE A 267 6.00 4.07 12.02
C ILE A 267 6.39 3.94 10.55
N ASN A 268 6.88 5.04 10.00
CA ASN A 268 7.17 5.23 8.58
C ASN A 268 8.59 4.78 8.24
N THR A 269 8.75 3.98 7.19
CA THR A 269 10.07 3.54 6.71
C THR A 269 10.03 3.12 5.23
N ASP A 270 11.19 3.20 4.56
CA ASP A 270 11.48 2.55 3.28
C ASP A 270 12.24 1.21 3.48
N ASP A 271 12.71 0.89 4.71
CA ASP A 271 13.41 -0.34 5.06
C ASP A 271 12.49 -1.32 5.78
N LEU A 272 11.71 -2.07 4.97
CA LEU A 272 10.67 -2.97 5.46
C LEU A 272 11.21 -4.03 6.41
N ALA A 273 12.34 -4.65 6.05
CA ALA A 273 12.93 -5.73 6.82
C ALA A 273 13.39 -5.27 8.20
N ALA A 274 14.06 -4.11 8.27
CA ALA A 274 14.56 -3.58 9.53
C ALA A 274 13.43 -3.17 10.48
N LEU A 275 12.35 -2.55 9.98
CA LEU A 275 11.22 -2.20 10.84
C LEU A 275 10.47 -3.46 11.31
N ALA A 276 10.30 -4.46 10.45
CA ALA A 276 9.68 -5.71 10.82
C ALA A 276 10.45 -6.42 11.95
N GLU A 277 11.79 -6.48 11.87
CA GLU A 277 12.66 -7.04 12.91
C GLU A 277 12.54 -6.22 14.21
N PHE A 278 12.60 -4.88 14.10
CA PHE A 278 12.46 -3.98 15.24
C PHE A 278 11.15 -4.19 15.98
N LEU A 279 10.01 -4.25 15.29
CA LEU A 279 8.69 -4.45 15.90
C LEU A 279 8.53 -5.88 16.44
N GLY A 280 8.96 -6.89 15.70
CA GLY A 280 8.92 -8.29 16.11
C GLY A 280 9.69 -8.59 17.40
N SER A 281 10.75 -7.83 17.69
CA SER A 281 11.51 -7.94 18.94
C SER A 281 10.80 -7.33 20.18
N ARG A 282 9.66 -6.65 19.98
CA ARG A 282 8.90 -5.91 21.02
C ARG A 282 7.48 -6.42 21.23
N SER A 283 7.07 -7.43 20.46
CA SER A 283 5.74 -8.08 20.51
C SER A 283 5.62 -9.06 21.67
#